data_3dd077b17993e2b19210802e747047da
#
_entry.id   3dd077b17993e2b19210802e747047da
#
_cell.length_a   1.000
_cell.length_b   1.000
_cell.length_c   1.000
_cell.angle_alpha   90.00
_cell.angle_beta   90.00
_cell.angle_gamma   90.00
#
_symmetry.space_group_name_H-M   'P 1'
#
loop_
_entity.id
_entity.type
_entity.pdbx_description
1 polymer ?
#
loop_
_entity_poly.entity_id
_entity_poly.type
_entity_poly.pdbx_seq_one_letter_code
_entity_poly.pdbx_strand_id
1 'polypeptide(L)'
;MGDNRELAAKVEEVLKGGDFGGMAQLARDYSTDDFVEEWPQSGERLTKAATMRMAESYPQMSGTTPKFTYKRMLGGGDVFVVEGTIDYGDGVPVSYVGIGEIRDGKVAKMTEYFANPFEAPAWRADFVERMEPARV
;
A
#
# COMPACT_ATOMS: atom_id res chain seq x y z
N MET A 1 -17.50 9.82 -16.85
CA MET A 1 -16.24 10.15 -16.20
C MET A 1 -16.41 10.10 -14.69
N GLY A 2 -15.70 9.23 -14.01
CA GLY A 2 -15.82 9.10 -12.56
C GLY A 2 -15.25 10.31 -11.82
N ASP A 3 -15.80 10.59 -10.65
CA ASP A 3 -15.20 11.57 -9.76
C ASP A 3 -14.04 10.91 -9.02
N ASN A 4 -12.84 11.42 -9.20
CA ASN A 4 -11.64 10.88 -8.53
C ASN A 4 -11.76 10.91 -7.01
N ARG A 5 -12.53 11.83 -6.46
CA ARG A 5 -12.78 11.90 -5.02
C ARG A 5 -13.64 10.73 -4.54
N GLU A 6 -14.58 10.26 -5.35
CA GLU A 6 -15.36 9.07 -5.02
C GLU A 6 -14.50 7.82 -4.98
N LEU A 7 -13.60 7.68 -5.96
CA LEU A 7 -12.64 6.59 -5.97
C LEU A 7 -11.71 6.66 -4.75
N ALA A 8 -11.16 7.83 -4.47
CA ALA A 8 -10.27 8.04 -3.33
C ALA A 8 -10.97 7.68 -2.01
N ALA A 9 -12.23 8.09 -1.85
CA ALA A 9 -13.00 7.77 -0.65
C ALA A 9 -13.22 6.26 -0.50
N LYS A 10 -13.48 5.56 -1.61
CA LYS A 10 -13.66 4.11 -1.61
C LYS A 10 -12.36 3.39 -1.27
N VAL A 11 -11.24 3.83 -1.81
CA VAL A 11 -9.91 3.31 -1.47
C VAL A 11 -9.66 3.48 0.03
N GLU A 12 -9.90 4.67 0.55
CA GLU A 12 -9.69 4.96 1.97
C GLU A 12 -10.54 4.07 2.86
N GLU A 13 -11.81 3.87 2.52
CA GLU A 13 -12.71 3.00 3.29
C GLU A 13 -12.19 1.57 3.39
N VAL A 14 -11.73 1.02 2.27
CA VAL A 14 -11.19 -0.35 2.24
C VAL A 14 -9.89 -0.45 3.04
N LEU A 15 -9.02 0.56 2.92
CA LEU A 15 -7.74 0.58 3.65
C LEU A 15 -7.94 0.69 5.16
N LYS A 16 -8.93 1.46 5.60
CA LYS A 16 -9.27 1.57 7.03
C LYS A 16 -9.71 0.24 7.61
N GLY A 17 -10.33 -0.61 6.81
CA GLY A 17 -10.72 -1.96 7.23
C GLY A 17 -9.54 -2.91 7.40
N GLY A 18 -8.40 -2.61 6.78
CA GLY A 18 -7.20 -3.45 6.89
C GLY A 18 -7.31 -4.81 6.22
N ASP A 19 -8.36 -5.05 5.47
CA ASP A 19 -8.65 -6.34 4.85
C ASP A 19 -7.90 -6.48 3.52
N PHE A 20 -6.95 -7.40 3.48
CA PHE A 20 -6.17 -7.69 2.28
C PHE A 20 -7.04 -8.17 1.11
N GLY A 21 -8.05 -8.98 1.41
CA GLY A 21 -9.00 -9.44 0.37
C GLY A 21 -9.81 -8.31 -0.22
N GLY A 22 -10.24 -7.36 0.61
CA GLY A 22 -10.93 -6.16 0.16
C GLY A 22 -10.07 -5.28 -0.73
N MET A 23 -8.79 -5.16 -0.41
CA MET A 23 -7.84 -4.42 -1.25
C MET A 23 -7.66 -5.08 -2.61
N ALA A 24 -7.57 -6.40 -2.65
CA ALA A 24 -7.47 -7.15 -3.91
C ALA A 24 -8.71 -6.97 -4.77
N GLN A 25 -9.90 -7.01 -4.16
CA GLN A 25 -11.17 -6.81 -4.86
C GLN A 25 -11.28 -5.38 -5.41
N LEU A 26 -10.86 -4.40 -4.63
CA LEU A 26 -10.84 -3.00 -5.07
C LEU A 26 -9.93 -2.83 -6.30
N ALA A 27 -8.75 -3.45 -6.27
CA ALA A 27 -7.82 -3.40 -7.38
C ALA A 27 -8.41 -4.06 -8.63
N ARG A 28 -9.12 -5.17 -8.47
CA ARG A 28 -9.78 -5.86 -9.58
C ARG A 28 -10.84 -4.98 -10.24
N ASP A 29 -11.66 -4.31 -9.43
CA ASP A 29 -12.84 -3.58 -9.92
C ASP A 29 -12.51 -2.16 -10.38
N TYR A 30 -11.49 -1.53 -9.81
CA TYR A 30 -11.23 -0.09 -9.98
C TYR A 30 -9.84 0.23 -10.53
N SER A 31 -9.17 -0.72 -11.17
CA SER A 31 -7.94 -0.45 -11.92
C SER A 31 -8.18 -0.54 -13.41
N THR A 32 -7.37 0.18 -14.19
CA THR A 32 -7.43 0.13 -15.66
C THR A 32 -6.92 -1.22 -16.16
N ASP A 33 -7.25 -1.56 -17.40
CA ASP A 33 -6.78 -2.81 -18.00
C ASP A 33 -5.26 -2.83 -18.16
N ASP A 34 -4.65 -1.66 -18.37
CA ASP A 34 -3.20 -1.51 -18.49
C ASP A 34 -2.53 -1.14 -17.17
N PHE A 35 -3.22 -1.34 -16.06
CA PHE A 35 -2.68 -1.06 -14.71
C PHE A 35 -1.33 -1.72 -14.51
N VAL A 36 -0.42 -0.98 -13.85
CA VAL A 36 0.85 -1.53 -13.39
C VAL A 36 1.06 -1.18 -11.92
N GLU A 37 1.70 -2.11 -11.22
CA GLU A 37 2.16 -1.91 -9.86
C GLU A 37 3.68 -1.95 -9.89
N GLU A 38 4.33 -0.92 -9.35
CA GLU A 38 5.79 -0.80 -9.38
C GLU A 38 6.37 -0.77 -7.97
N TRP A 39 7.44 -1.51 -7.78
CA TRP A 39 8.20 -1.56 -6.55
C TRP A 39 9.64 -1.10 -6.81
N PRO A 40 9.89 0.22 -6.75
CA PRO A 40 11.22 0.76 -7.12
C PRO A 40 12.37 0.21 -6.27
N GLN A 41 12.11 -0.14 -5.01
CA GLN A 41 13.17 -0.64 -4.12
C GLN A 41 13.76 -1.97 -4.59
N SER A 42 12.94 -2.84 -5.17
CA SER A 42 13.40 -4.13 -5.71
C SER A 42 13.57 -4.09 -7.24
N GLY A 43 13.08 -3.04 -7.89
CA GLY A 43 13.12 -2.93 -9.35
C GLY A 43 12.10 -3.80 -10.05
N GLU A 44 11.00 -4.14 -9.39
CA GLU A 44 9.98 -5.02 -9.95
C GLU A 44 8.75 -4.26 -10.42
N ARG A 45 8.09 -4.80 -11.44
CA ARG A 45 6.83 -4.28 -11.97
C ARG A 45 5.87 -5.44 -12.21
N LEU A 46 4.60 -5.26 -11.85
CA LEU A 46 3.56 -6.24 -12.07
C LEU A 46 2.48 -5.66 -12.99
N THR A 47 1.99 -6.48 -13.92
CA THR A 47 0.78 -6.16 -14.68
C THR A 47 -0.45 -6.38 -13.78
N LYS A 48 -1.62 -5.94 -14.24
CA LYS A 48 -2.88 -6.20 -13.53
C LYS A 48 -3.08 -7.70 -13.29
N ALA A 49 -2.88 -8.51 -14.32
CA ALA A 49 -3.05 -9.96 -14.20
C ALA A 49 -2.08 -10.56 -13.19
N ALA A 50 -0.83 -10.13 -13.18
CA ALA A 50 0.17 -10.60 -12.21
C ALA A 50 -0.17 -10.19 -10.78
N THR A 51 -0.66 -8.97 -10.60
CA THR A 51 -1.10 -8.46 -9.29
C THR A 51 -2.25 -9.34 -8.75
N MET A 52 -3.22 -9.67 -9.59
CA MET A 52 -4.34 -10.52 -9.19
C MET A 52 -3.89 -11.93 -8.82
N ARG A 53 -3.02 -12.54 -9.65
CA ARG A 53 -2.49 -13.87 -9.37
C ARG A 53 -1.72 -13.91 -8.05
N MET A 54 -0.91 -12.87 -7.79
CA MET A 54 -0.13 -12.81 -6.57
C MET A 54 -1.03 -12.66 -5.33
N ALA A 55 -2.07 -11.86 -5.41
CA ALA A 55 -3.03 -11.70 -4.31
C ALA A 55 -3.71 -13.03 -3.97
N GLU A 56 -4.08 -13.81 -4.98
CA GLU A 56 -4.70 -15.14 -4.78
C GLU A 56 -3.72 -16.16 -4.21
N SER A 57 -2.46 -16.08 -4.61
CA SER A 57 -1.43 -17.06 -4.24
C SER A 57 -0.73 -16.75 -2.92
N TYR A 58 -0.77 -15.49 -2.48
CA TYR A 58 0.05 -15.02 -1.38
C TYR A 58 -0.15 -15.81 -0.07
N PRO A 59 -1.39 -16.07 0.39
CA PRO A 59 -1.56 -16.82 1.64
C PRO A 59 -0.97 -18.22 1.59
N GLN A 60 -1.04 -18.89 0.44
CA GLN A 60 -0.52 -20.24 0.27
C GLN A 60 1.00 -20.26 0.22
N MET A 61 1.61 -19.26 -0.43
CA MET A 61 3.06 -19.20 -0.60
C MET A 61 3.77 -18.67 0.63
N SER A 62 3.17 -17.70 1.33
CA SER A 62 3.78 -17.07 2.51
C SER A 62 3.34 -17.72 3.82
N GLY A 63 2.21 -18.43 3.81
CA GLY A 63 1.62 -19.02 5.02
C GLY A 63 0.87 -18.01 5.88
N THR A 64 0.79 -16.76 5.47
CA THR A 64 0.11 -15.70 6.25
C THR A 64 -0.70 -14.81 5.34
N THR A 65 -1.65 -14.06 5.96
CA THR A 65 -2.36 -12.98 5.30
C THR A 65 -1.87 -11.67 5.92
N PRO A 66 -1.29 -10.77 5.13
CA PRO A 66 -0.83 -9.49 5.66
C PRO A 66 -1.98 -8.67 6.23
N LYS A 67 -1.68 -7.95 7.31
CA LYS A 67 -2.63 -7.02 7.92
C LYS A 67 -2.13 -5.61 7.71
N PHE A 68 -2.98 -4.74 7.15
CA PHE A 68 -2.68 -3.34 6.95
C PHE A 68 -3.27 -2.49 8.07
N THR A 69 -2.46 -1.60 8.64
CA THR A 69 -2.93 -0.58 9.59
C THR A 69 -2.86 0.78 8.89
N TYR A 70 -4.02 1.33 8.57
CA TYR A 70 -4.17 2.62 7.91
C TYR A 70 -3.68 3.75 8.81
N LYS A 71 -2.89 4.66 8.25
CA LYS A 71 -2.47 5.88 8.96
C LYS A 71 -3.12 7.12 8.38
N ARG A 72 -2.97 7.34 7.07
CA ARG A 72 -3.58 8.49 6.39
C ARG A 72 -3.57 8.32 4.89
N MET A 73 -4.38 9.13 4.24
CA MET A 73 -4.41 9.26 2.79
C MET A 73 -4.42 10.73 2.42
N LEU A 74 -3.62 11.11 1.44
CA LEU A 74 -3.50 12.47 0.94
C LEU A 74 -3.85 12.49 -0.54
N GLY A 75 -4.37 13.62 -1.01
CA GLY A 75 -4.76 13.78 -2.40
C GLY A 75 -6.23 13.50 -2.62
N GLY A 76 -6.63 13.29 -3.86
CA GLY A 76 -8.02 13.09 -4.27
C GLY A 76 -8.30 13.64 -5.65
N GLY A 77 -7.27 14.23 -6.30
CA GLY A 77 -7.28 14.58 -7.71
C GLY A 77 -6.79 13.40 -8.54
N ASP A 78 -5.82 13.63 -9.40
CA ASP A 78 -5.25 12.59 -10.26
C ASP A 78 -4.26 11.69 -9.53
N VAL A 79 -3.82 12.09 -8.34
CA VAL A 79 -2.86 11.34 -7.54
C VAL A 79 -3.34 11.27 -6.10
N PHE A 80 -3.20 10.11 -5.48
CA PHE A 80 -3.37 9.96 -4.04
C PHE A 80 -2.16 9.26 -3.44
N VAL A 81 -1.92 9.51 -2.15
CA VAL A 81 -0.84 8.87 -1.38
C VAL A 81 -1.44 8.22 -0.16
N VAL A 82 -1.08 6.96 0.06
CA VAL A 82 -1.52 6.18 1.22
C VAL A 82 -0.31 5.91 2.10
N GLU A 83 -0.50 6.09 3.39
CA GLU A 83 0.52 5.76 4.39
C GLU A 83 -0.06 4.84 5.45
N GLY A 84 0.71 3.82 5.83
CA GLY A 84 0.32 2.90 6.87
C GLY A 84 1.44 1.95 7.25
N THR A 85 1.10 0.89 7.96
CA THR A 85 2.03 -0.18 8.30
C THR A 85 1.44 -1.52 7.92
N ILE A 86 2.32 -2.46 7.59
CA ILE A 86 1.94 -3.83 7.25
C ILE A 86 2.56 -4.77 8.27
N ASP A 87 1.75 -5.69 8.80
CA ASP A 87 2.20 -6.82 9.61
C ASP A 87 2.08 -8.07 8.75
N TYR A 88 3.21 -8.73 8.51
CA TYR A 88 3.25 -9.98 7.76
C TYR A 88 3.12 -11.23 8.65
N GLY A 89 2.68 -11.05 9.90
CA GLY A 89 2.46 -12.15 10.83
C GLY A 89 3.58 -12.35 11.83
N ASP A 90 4.62 -11.52 11.77
CA ASP A 90 5.78 -11.59 12.68
C ASP A 90 5.81 -10.46 13.72
N GLY A 91 4.80 -9.59 13.72
CA GLY A 91 4.73 -8.46 14.64
C GLY A 91 5.66 -7.30 14.29
N VAL A 92 6.38 -7.37 13.16
CA VAL A 92 7.27 -6.29 12.71
C VAL A 92 6.46 -5.27 11.91
N PRO A 93 6.45 -3.98 12.32
CA PRO A 93 5.69 -2.96 11.59
C PRO A 93 6.48 -2.49 10.37
N VAL A 94 6.17 -3.01 9.21
CA VAL A 94 6.76 -2.57 7.94
C VAL A 94 6.07 -1.28 7.51
N SER A 95 6.83 -0.20 7.37
CA SER A 95 6.27 1.08 6.91
C SER A 95 5.93 0.98 5.42
N TYR A 96 4.76 1.50 5.06
CA TYR A 96 4.25 1.43 3.70
C TYR A 96 3.86 2.82 3.21
N VAL A 97 4.28 3.17 2.00
CA VAL A 97 3.80 4.33 1.26
C VAL A 97 3.43 3.88 -0.14
N GLY A 98 2.19 4.13 -0.54
CA GLY A 98 1.71 3.85 -1.88
C GLY A 98 1.26 5.13 -2.56
N ILE A 99 1.67 5.32 -3.82
CA ILE A 99 1.30 6.45 -4.65
C ILE A 99 0.45 5.93 -5.79
N GLY A 100 -0.82 6.35 -5.83
CA GLY A 100 -1.76 5.96 -6.87
C GLY A 100 -1.97 7.06 -7.89
N GLU A 101 -1.94 6.68 -9.16
CA GLU A 101 -2.25 7.58 -10.27
C GLU A 101 -3.58 7.17 -10.88
N ILE A 102 -4.49 8.13 -11.02
CA ILE A 102 -5.86 7.89 -11.47
C ILE A 102 -6.03 8.37 -12.91
N ARG A 103 -6.66 7.54 -13.72
CA ARG A 103 -7.05 7.88 -15.09
C ARG A 103 -8.46 7.38 -15.34
N ASP A 104 -9.34 8.27 -15.79
CA ASP A 104 -10.74 7.94 -16.12
C ASP A 104 -11.49 7.24 -14.97
N GLY A 105 -11.29 7.73 -13.75
CA GLY A 105 -11.98 7.20 -12.57
C GLY A 105 -11.48 5.86 -12.07
N LYS A 106 -10.33 5.40 -12.58
CA LYS A 106 -9.69 4.14 -12.17
C LYS A 106 -8.23 4.34 -11.87
N VAL A 107 -7.68 3.48 -11.03
CA VAL A 107 -6.24 3.50 -10.73
C VAL A 107 -5.49 2.90 -11.92
N ALA A 108 -4.61 3.71 -12.51
CA ALA A 108 -3.79 3.26 -13.65
C ALA A 108 -2.41 2.78 -13.22
N LYS A 109 -1.92 3.24 -12.06
CA LYS A 109 -0.59 2.87 -11.57
C LYS A 109 -0.53 3.00 -10.06
N MET A 110 0.12 2.05 -9.42
CA MET A 110 0.53 2.15 -8.02
C MET A 110 2.05 2.06 -7.95
N THR A 111 2.65 3.00 -7.24
CA THR A 111 4.08 2.96 -6.91
C THR A 111 4.18 2.77 -5.40
N GLU A 112 4.85 1.72 -4.96
CA GLU A 112 4.82 1.35 -3.55
C GLU A 112 6.22 1.17 -2.98
N TYR A 113 6.38 1.63 -1.74
CA TYR A 113 7.62 1.53 -0.97
C TYR A 113 7.33 0.83 0.34
N PHE A 114 8.22 -0.10 0.69
CA PHE A 114 8.12 -0.88 1.91
C PHE A 114 9.42 -0.71 2.69
N ALA A 115 9.34 -0.35 3.96
CA ALA A 115 10.53 -0.10 4.76
C ALA A 115 10.46 -0.86 6.08
N ASN A 116 11.37 -1.81 6.25
CA ASN A 116 11.54 -2.49 7.53
C ASN A 116 12.11 -1.52 8.56
N PRO A 117 11.68 -1.62 9.84
CA PRO A 117 12.32 -0.83 10.88
C PRO A 117 13.80 -1.19 10.98
N PHE A 118 14.62 -0.20 11.32
CA PHE A 118 16.04 -0.40 11.53
C PHE A 118 16.51 0.40 12.74
N GLU A 119 17.62 -0.01 13.31
CA GLU A 119 18.20 0.68 14.46
C GLU A 119 18.81 2.01 14.02
N ALA A 120 18.45 3.08 14.73
CA ALA A 120 18.98 4.40 14.40
C ALA A 120 20.51 4.44 14.65
N PRO A 121 21.29 5.02 13.71
CA PRO A 121 22.72 5.17 13.92
C PRO A 121 23.03 5.98 15.19
N ALA A 122 23.97 5.51 15.98
CA ALA A 122 24.31 6.11 17.27
C ALA A 122 24.75 7.58 17.17
N TRP A 123 25.39 7.96 16.06
CA TRP A 123 25.90 9.34 15.90
C TRP A 123 24.78 10.39 15.84
N ARG A 124 23.53 9.97 15.56
CA ARG A 124 22.39 10.89 15.50
C ARG A 124 21.76 11.18 16.88
N ALA A 125 22.12 10.43 17.90
CA ALA A 125 21.41 10.44 19.18
C ALA A 125 21.28 11.83 19.80
N ASP A 126 22.31 12.69 19.66
CA ASP A 126 22.30 14.02 20.22
C ASP A 126 21.44 15.02 19.45
N PHE A 127 20.99 14.66 18.25
CA PHE A 127 20.24 15.56 17.36
C PHE A 127 18.76 15.24 17.29
N VAL A 128 18.34 14.05 17.71
CA VAL A 128 16.98 13.54 17.47
C VAL A 128 16.24 13.30 18.78
N GLU A 129 14.92 13.45 18.70
CA GLU A 129 14.01 12.92 19.70
C GLU A 129 13.54 11.55 19.24
N ARG A 130 13.23 10.66 20.19
CA ARG A 130 12.73 9.33 19.85
C ARG A 130 11.22 9.38 19.78
N MET A 131 10.68 8.90 18.65
CA MET A 131 9.24 8.70 18.49
C MET A 131 8.82 7.39 19.15
N GLU A 132 7.54 7.26 19.47
CA GLU A 132 7.00 5.97 19.84
C GLU A 132 7.08 5.01 18.63
N PRO A 133 7.37 3.71 18.86
CA PRO A 133 7.40 2.75 17.76
C PRO A 133 6.05 2.67 17.07
N ALA A 134 6.07 2.40 15.75
CA ALA A 134 4.85 2.15 14.99
C ALA A 134 4.15 0.90 15.55
N ARG A 135 2.83 0.94 15.53
CA ARG A 135 2.02 -0.20 15.99
C ARG A 135 1.64 -1.10 14.83
N VAL A 136 1.52 -2.36 15.11
CA VAL A 136 1.03 -3.35 14.15
C VAL A 136 -0.43 -3.66 14.36
#